data_765e470b928768181df00653686b9fa0
#
_entry.id   765e470b928768181df00653686b9fa0
#
_cell.length_a   1.000
_cell.length_b   1.000
_cell.length_c   1.000
_cell.angle_alpha   90.00
_cell.angle_beta   90.00
_cell.angle_gamma   90.00
#
_symmetry.space_group_name_H-M   'P 1'
#
loop_
_entity.id
_entity.type
_entity.pdbx_description
1 polymer ?
#
loop_
_entity_poly.entity_id
_entity_poly.type
_entity_poly.pdbx_seq_one_letter_code
_entity_poly.pdbx_strand_id
1 'polypeptide(L)'
;MLITAERDGYFGLRTKPALDLPIPQEQHLLFDTHTNLMWYPDHLSDEFVEFAWEAKRAKMKLSPDVYFAGSDSPQSNAFDSRPQQLLQATLDADKVIVFGIKAPFCGINADQELIATFVKEHSDRFIGWCSVDPNDADCVDQLEHYVNNLGLRGLKCSPIYQNWDPQDPKHLPLFRKAESLGIPVNIHQGTSFVRKGPLKYANPIQLEDIAVACPDLRIVIAHMGHPWETECVVLIRKHPNLYANISALHYRPLRHYQAFMTAMEYGVEHKLIFGSDFPSATPAQVIAGQHKVNDIIRGTNFPKIPDEMIHNIIYENWKRFLPEYA
;
A
#
# COMPACT_ATOMS: atom_id res chain seq x y z
N MET A 1 17.83 -70.75 38.09
CA MET A 1 17.14 -70.64 39.34
C MET A 1 16.20 -69.45 39.21
N LEU A 2 15.09 -69.76 38.74
CA LEU A 2 13.71 -69.42 39.13
C LEU A 2 13.61 -68.33 40.20
N ILE A 3 12.85 -67.26 39.99
CA ILE A 3 11.52 -67.08 40.56
C ILE A 3 10.83 -65.89 39.88
N THR A 4 9.62 -66.15 39.39
CA THR A 4 8.55 -65.30 38.92
C THR A 4 7.88 -64.56 40.09
N ALA A 5 7.38 -63.35 39.86
CA ALA A 5 6.15 -62.86 40.51
C ALA A 5 5.49 -61.77 39.71
N GLU A 6 4.37 -62.07 39.11
CA GLU A 6 3.29 -61.16 38.73
C GLU A 6 2.73 -60.42 39.93
N ARG A 7 2.30 -59.19 39.77
CA ARG A 7 1.05 -58.69 40.41
C ARG A 7 0.54 -57.45 39.71
N ASP A 8 -0.69 -57.58 39.32
CA ASP A 8 -1.67 -56.62 38.81
C ASP A 8 -1.85 -55.37 39.67
N GLY A 9 -2.11 -54.25 39.03
CA GLY A 9 -2.59 -53.04 39.70
C GLY A 9 -3.15 -52.03 38.68
N TYR A 10 -4.38 -52.30 38.19
CA TYR A 10 -5.21 -51.35 37.47
C TYR A 10 -5.49 -50.09 38.27
N PHE A 11 -5.05 -48.91 37.79
CA PHE A 11 -5.71 -47.64 38.02
C PHE A 11 -6.01 -46.98 36.71
N GLY A 12 -7.22 -47.20 36.23
CA GLY A 12 -7.79 -46.50 35.08
C GLY A 12 -8.08 -45.05 35.41
N LEU A 13 -7.17 -44.14 35.03
CA LEU A 13 -7.50 -42.73 34.93
C LEU A 13 -8.29 -42.54 33.64
N ARG A 14 -9.61 -42.40 33.76
CA ARG A 14 -10.45 -41.88 32.67
C ARG A 14 -10.03 -40.42 32.45
N THR A 15 -9.22 -40.17 31.44
CA THR A 15 -9.05 -38.83 30.87
C THR A 15 -10.38 -38.43 30.25
N LYS A 16 -11.03 -37.43 30.84
CA LYS A 16 -12.15 -36.74 30.18
C LYS A 16 -11.64 -36.25 28.84
N PRO A 17 -12.43 -36.38 27.73
CA PRO A 17 -12.07 -35.73 26.50
C PRO A 17 -11.95 -34.25 26.76
N ALA A 18 -10.81 -33.66 26.36
CA ALA A 18 -10.66 -32.23 26.33
C ALA A 18 -11.81 -31.68 25.50
N LEU A 19 -12.60 -30.79 26.09
CA LEU A 19 -13.55 -29.98 25.33
C LEU A 19 -12.70 -29.22 24.31
N ASP A 20 -12.87 -29.53 23.04
CA ASP A 20 -12.44 -28.67 21.93
C ASP A 20 -13.25 -27.37 22.03
N LEU A 21 -12.77 -26.48 22.88
CA LEU A 21 -13.18 -25.08 22.80
C LEU A 21 -12.57 -24.55 21.50
N PRO A 22 -13.36 -23.94 20.61
CA PRO A 22 -12.79 -23.29 19.45
C PRO A 22 -11.74 -22.31 19.94
N ILE A 23 -10.49 -22.49 19.47
CA ILE A 23 -9.43 -21.50 19.62
C ILE A 23 -10.02 -20.19 19.10
N PRO A 24 -10.04 -19.08 19.89
CA PRO A 24 -10.48 -17.81 19.36
C PRO A 24 -9.69 -17.57 18.07
N GLN A 25 -10.36 -17.42 16.94
CA GLN A 25 -9.69 -16.93 15.74
C GLN A 25 -9.18 -15.55 16.12
N GLU A 26 -7.87 -15.38 16.20
CA GLU A 26 -7.27 -14.05 16.34
C GLU A 26 -7.85 -13.24 15.18
N GLN A 27 -8.61 -12.21 15.50
CA GLN A 27 -9.13 -11.28 14.50
C GLN A 27 -7.95 -10.48 13.98
N HIS A 28 -7.43 -10.90 12.81
CA HIS A 28 -6.39 -10.17 12.11
C HIS A 28 -7.01 -8.93 11.47
N LEU A 29 -6.50 -7.77 11.85
CA LEU A 29 -6.98 -6.50 11.34
C LEU A 29 -6.47 -6.27 9.92
N LEU A 30 -7.39 -6.14 8.96
CA LEU A 30 -7.06 -5.73 7.60
C LEU A 30 -6.92 -4.21 7.52
N PHE A 31 -5.68 -3.74 7.36
CA PHE A 31 -5.37 -2.33 7.22
C PHE A 31 -4.96 -2.00 5.78
N ASP A 32 -5.85 -1.35 5.03
CA ASP A 32 -5.53 -0.87 3.69
C ASP A 32 -4.78 0.46 3.76
N THR A 33 -3.48 0.43 3.47
CA THR A 33 -2.62 1.61 3.60
C THR A 33 -2.57 2.50 2.36
N HIS A 34 -3.40 2.21 1.33
CA HIS A 34 -3.33 2.96 0.08
C HIS A 34 -4.67 2.99 -0.65
N THR A 35 -5.45 4.05 -0.43
CA THR A 35 -6.67 4.32 -1.21
C THR A 35 -6.74 5.79 -1.60
N ASN A 36 -7.43 6.08 -2.71
CA ASN A 36 -7.62 7.44 -3.20
C ASN A 36 -9.09 7.85 -3.07
N LEU A 37 -9.31 9.14 -2.83
CA LEU A 37 -10.63 9.79 -2.90
C LEU A 37 -10.53 10.98 -3.85
N MET A 38 -10.90 10.75 -5.10
CA MET A 38 -10.88 11.74 -6.18
C MET A 38 -11.72 11.23 -7.34
N TRP A 39 -12.36 12.12 -8.09
CA TRP A 39 -13.22 11.74 -9.21
C TRP A 39 -13.27 12.81 -10.31
N TYR A 40 -13.72 12.39 -11.47
CA TYR A 40 -13.97 13.25 -12.62
C TYR A 40 -15.41 13.83 -12.55
N PRO A 41 -15.64 15.09 -12.97
CA PRO A 41 -14.65 16.06 -13.48
C PRO A 41 -13.99 16.93 -12.38
N ASP A 42 -14.39 16.81 -11.13
CA ASP A 42 -14.08 17.78 -10.08
C ASP A 42 -12.59 17.82 -9.73
N HIS A 43 -11.93 16.67 -9.78
CA HIS A 43 -10.53 16.50 -9.34
C HIS A 43 -9.59 16.02 -10.44
N LEU A 44 -10.12 15.58 -11.59
CA LEU A 44 -9.36 14.97 -12.67
C LEU A 44 -9.64 15.71 -13.98
N SER A 45 -8.59 16.04 -14.74
CA SER A 45 -8.72 16.65 -16.06
C SER A 45 -9.10 15.63 -17.13
N ASP A 46 -9.67 16.09 -18.25
CA ASP A 46 -10.00 15.26 -19.40
C ASP A 46 -8.79 14.48 -19.91
N GLU A 47 -7.63 15.14 -20.01
CA GLU A 47 -6.38 14.55 -20.47
C GLU A 47 -5.92 13.41 -19.55
N PHE A 48 -6.01 13.60 -18.22
CA PHE A 48 -5.67 12.55 -17.27
C PHE A 48 -6.58 11.34 -17.41
N VAL A 49 -7.87 11.56 -17.52
CA VAL A 49 -8.88 10.49 -17.67
C VAL A 49 -8.69 9.71 -18.97
N GLU A 50 -8.33 10.39 -20.05
CA GLU A 50 -8.05 9.73 -21.34
C GLU A 50 -6.84 8.79 -21.23
N PHE A 51 -5.72 9.24 -20.66
CA PHE A 51 -4.54 8.40 -20.42
C PHE A 51 -4.83 7.23 -19.50
N ALA A 52 -5.60 7.48 -18.44
CA ALA A 52 -6.03 6.44 -17.50
C ALA A 52 -6.83 5.34 -18.21
N TRP A 53 -7.72 5.71 -19.12
CA TRP A 53 -8.49 4.78 -19.92
C TRP A 53 -7.65 3.98 -20.93
N GLU A 54 -6.69 4.61 -21.60
CA GLU A 54 -5.77 3.91 -22.49
C GLU A 54 -5.00 2.83 -21.72
N ALA A 55 -4.45 3.18 -20.56
CA ALA A 55 -3.71 2.27 -19.70
C ALA A 55 -4.61 1.13 -19.20
N LYS A 56 -5.83 1.43 -18.78
CA LYS A 56 -6.81 0.46 -18.33
C LYS A 56 -7.12 -0.56 -19.43
N ARG A 57 -7.45 -0.10 -20.63
CA ARG A 57 -7.74 -0.97 -21.79
C ARG A 57 -6.57 -1.90 -22.14
N ALA A 58 -5.34 -1.40 -22.03
CA ALA A 58 -4.15 -2.23 -22.28
C ALA A 58 -4.03 -3.37 -21.25
N LYS A 59 -4.28 -3.08 -19.99
CA LYS A 59 -4.25 -4.06 -18.88
C LYS A 59 -5.37 -5.10 -19.03
N MET A 60 -6.58 -4.71 -19.38
CA MET A 60 -7.73 -5.61 -19.61
C MET A 60 -7.42 -6.70 -20.62
N LYS A 61 -6.63 -6.39 -21.66
CA LYS A 61 -6.22 -7.37 -22.67
C LYS A 61 -5.28 -8.44 -22.13
N LEU A 62 -4.48 -8.11 -21.10
CA LEU A 62 -3.47 -9.00 -20.54
C LEU A 62 -4.04 -9.92 -19.44
N SER A 63 -5.03 -9.44 -18.69
CA SER A 63 -5.59 -10.15 -17.56
C SER A 63 -7.06 -9.79 -17.35
N PRO A 64 -7.97 -10.26 -18.22
CA PRO A 64 -9.39 -9.88 -18.16
C PRO A 64 -10.05 -10.26 -16.83
N ASP A 65 -9.64 -11.38 -16.22
CA ASP A 65 -10.22 -11.90 -14.97
C ASP A 65 -9.76 -11.13 -13.72
N VAL A 66 -8.67 -10.38 -13.82
CA VAL A 66 -8.07 -9.62 -12.70
C VAL A 66 -8.55 -8.17 -12.70
N TYR A 67 -8.89 -7.69 -13.87
CA TYR A 67 -9.35 -6.32 -14.09
C TYR A 67 -10.84 -6.32 -14.38
N PHE A 68 -11.60 -5.71 -13.49
CA PHE A 68 -12.94 -5.18 -13.71
C PHE A 68 -14.14 -6.09 -13.46
N ALA A 69 -14.57 -6.02 -12.21
CA ALA A 69 -15.99 -6.03 -11.95
C ALA A 69 -16.49 -4.57 -12.13
N GLY A 70 -17.09 -4.29 -13.27
CA GLY A 70 -18.04 -3.18 -13.42
C GLY A 70 -17.52 -1.87 -13.98
N SER A 71 -17.71 -1.64 -15.21
CA SER A 71 -18.33 -0.54 -15.98
C SER A 71 -17.80 -0.49 -17.42
N ASP A 72 -18.71 -0.61 -18.36
CA ASP A 72 -18.44 -0.62 -19.80
C ASP A 72 -18.31 0.78 -20.43
N SER A 73 -18.31 1.85 -19.62
CA SER A 73 -18.28 3.21 -20.13
C SER A 73 -16.88 3.84 -20.07
N PRO A 74 -16.38 4.39 -21.16
CA PRO A 74 -15.11 5.12 -21.20
C PRO A 74 -15.04 6.33 -20.27
N GLN A 75 -16.14 6.93 -19.94
CA GLN A 75 -16.22 8.17 -19.17
C GLN A 75 -16.47 7.97 -17.69
N SER A 76 -16.79 6.76 -17.27
CA SER A 76 -17.14 6.45 -15.89
C SER A 76 -16.10 5.62 -15.24
N ASN A 77 -15.08 5.97 -14.58
CA ASN A 77 -14.47 5.18 -13.50
C ASN A 77 -13.06 4.59 -13.69
N ALA A 78 -12.22 5.02 -14.61
CA ALA A 78 -10.85 4.52 -14.61
C ALA A 78 -10.08 4.89 -13.32
N PHE A 79 -10.41 6.03 -12.73
CA PHE A 79 -9.88 6.56 -11.47
C PHE A 79 -10.93 7.31 -10.65
N ASP A 80 -12.21 6.98 -10.84
CA ASP A 80 -13.31 7.61 -10.12
C ASP A 80 -13.50 6.91 -8.77
N SER A 81 -13.12 7.58 -7.71
CA SER A 81 -13.30 7.12 -6.33
C SER A 81 -14.14 8.13 -5.57
N ARG A 82 -15.47 8.04 -5.72
CA ARG A 82 -16.41 8.83 -4.93
C ARG A 82 -16.60 8.25 -3.54
N PRO A 83 -17.06 9.03 -2.56
CA PRO A 83 -17.25 8.54 -1.19
C PRO A 83 -18.00 7.21 -1.09
N GLN A 84 -19.13 7.07 -1.76
CA GLN A 84 -19.92 5.83 -1.70
C GLN A 84 -19.21 4.63 -2.32
N GLN A 85 -18.45 4.84 -3.41
CA GLN A 85 -17.69 3.79 -4.06
C GLN A 85 -16.54 3.32 -3.17
N LEU A 86 -15.81 4.26 -2.55
CA LEU A 86 -14.75 3.95 -1.61
C LEU A 86 -15.28 3.18 -0.40
N LEU A 87 -16.37 3.65 0.21
CA LEU A 87 -17.01 2.98 1.35
C LEU A 87 -17.40 1.55 1.01
N GLN A 88 -18.03 1.33 -0.16
CA GLN A 88 -18.45 0.01 -0.62
C GLN A 88 -17.26 -0.90 -0.95
N ALA A 89 -16.25 -0.37 -1.63
CA ALA A 89 -15.09 -1.15 -2.07
C ALA A 89 -14.20 -1.63 -0.91
N THR A 90 -14.23 -0.91 0.22
CA THR A 90 -13.38 -1.18 1.38
C THR A 90 -14.13 -1.75 2.58
N LEU A 91 -15.33 -2.34 2.36
CA LEU A 91 -16.17 -2.87 3.45
C LEU A 91 -15.45 -3.93 4.30
N ASP A 92 -14.58 -4.72 3.68
CA ASP A 92 -13.83 -5.80 4.36
C ASP A 92 -12.57 -5.29 5.09
N ALA A 93 -12.21 -4.00 4.94
CA ALA A 93 -11.06 -3.43 5.62
C ALA A 93 -11.48 -2.76 6.95
N ASP A 94 -10.78 -3.11 8.03
CA ASP A 94 -11.02 -2.56 9.37
C ASP A 94 -10.52 -1.13 9.51
N LYS A 95 -9.37 -0.82 8.86
CA LYS A 95 -8.78 0.51 8.78
C LYS A 95 -8.33 0.81 7.36
N VAL A 96 -8.50 2.06 6.94
CA VAL A 96 -8.22 2.51 5.57
C VAL A 96 -7.53 3.86 5.61
N ILE A 97 -6.34 3.96 5.03
CA ILE A 97 -5.72 5.25 4.73
C ILE A 97 -6.30 5.77 3.42
N VAL A 98 -6.81 6.98 3.45
CA VAL A 98 -7.36 7.66 2.27
C VAL A 98 -6.67 8.99 2.05
N PHE A 99 -6.36 9.28 0.79
CA PHE A 99 -5.80 10.57 0.36
C PHE A 99 -6.36 11.01 -0.98
N GLY A 100 -6.32 12.32 -1.22
CA GLY A 100 -6.56 12.91 -2.54
C GLY A 100 -5.24 13.50 -3.05
N ILE A 101 -4.86 13.19 -4.29
CA ILE A 101 -3.58 13.64 -4.83
C ILE A 101 -3.69 15.10 -5.31
N LYS A 102 -2.74 15.95 -4.91
CA LYS A 102 -2.55 17.31 -5.43
C LYS A 102 -1.38 17.32 -6.40
N ALA A 103 -1.65 17.19 -7.67
CA ALA A 103 -0.68 17.13 -8.77
C ALA A 103 -1.21 17.84 -10.02
N PRO A 104 -1.43 19.17 -9.97
CA PRO A 104 -2.02 19.93 -11.07
C PRO A 104 -1.22 19.83 -12.36
N PHE A 105 0.09 19.61 -12.28
CA PHE A 105 0.94 19.36 -13.44
C PHE A 105 0.42 18.22 -14.32
N CYS A 106 -0.08 17.14 -13.75
CA CYS A 106 -0.63 16.00 -14.46
C CYS A 106 -2.17 15.98 -14.53
N GLY A 107 -2.83 17.05 -14.14
CA GLY A 107 -4.29 17.17 -14.19
C GLY A 107 -5.01 16.42 -13.06
N ILE A 108 -4.37 16.27 -11.90
CA ILE A 108 -4.98 15.77 -10.68
C ILE A 108 -4.95 16.90 -9.63
N ASN A 109 -6.10 17.25 -9.07
CA ASN A 109 -6.16 18.29 -8.04
C ASN A 109 -7.29 18.00 -7.05
N ALA A 110 -7.06 17.07 -6.15
CA ALA A 110 -8.03 16.74 -5.11
C ALA A 110 -8.02 17.77 -3.96
N ASP A 111 -9.21 18.08 -3.47
CA ASP A 111 -9.39 19.00 -2.35
C ASP A 111 -9.04 18.32 -1.01
N GLN A 112 -8.14 18.94 -0.23
CA GLN A 112 -7.70 18.39 1.05
C GLN A 112 -8.73 18.60 2.17
N GLU A 113 -9.54 19.63 2.09
CA GLU A 113 -10.65 19.86 3.03
C GLU A 113 -11.77 18.82 2.84
N LEU A 114 -11.98 18.37 1.60
CA LEU A 114 -12.86 17.26 1.30
C LEU A 114 -12.39 15.97 1.98
N ILE A 115 -11.09 15.67 1.90
CA ILE A 115 -10.51 14.50 2.57
C ILE A 115 -10.73 14.58 4.08
N ALA A 116 -10.45 15.74 4.67
CA ALA A 116 -10.64 15.95 6.11
C ALA A 116 -12.10 15.80 6.53
N THR A 117 -13.03 16.33 5.74
CA THR A 117 -14.48 16.22 5.99
C THR A 117 -14.94 14.77 5.92
N PHE A 118 -14.57 14.06 4.87
CA PHE A 118 -14.88 12.63 4.70
C PHE A 118 -14.38 11.79 5.88
N VAL A 119 -13.12 11.99 6.27
CA VAL A 119 -12.53 11.26 7.38
C VAL A 119 -13.18 11.59 8.71
N LYS A 120 -13.57 12.83 8.94
CA LYS A 120 -14.29 13.21 10.15
C LYS A 120 -15.64 12.50 10.28
N GLU A 121 -16.34 12.30 9.17
CA GLU A 121 -17.61 11.58 9.12
C GLU A 121 -17.47 10.06 9.29
N HIS A 122 -16.29 9.51 8.97
CA HIS A 122 -15.99 8.08 8.96
C HIS A 122 -14.75 7.73 9.79
N SER A 123 -14.50 8.45 10.89
CA SER A 123 -13.28 8.39 11.71
C SER A 123 -13.09 7.07 12.47
N ASP A 124 -14.11 6.25 12.58
CA ASP A 124 -14.04 4.90 13.11
C ASP A 124 -13.18 3.98 12.25
N ARG A 125 -13.11 4.22 10.94
CA ARG A 125 -12.45 3.36 9.96
C ARG A 125 -11.41 4.07 9.10
N PHE A 126 -11.63 5.34 8.73
CA PHE A 126 -10.76 6.05 7.79
C PHE A 126 -9.76 6.97 8.49
N ILE A 127 -8.54 7.00 7.95
CA ILE A 127 -7.43 7.85 8.37
C ILE A 127 -7.01 8.69 7.17
N GLY A 128 -7.18 10.00 7.26
CA GLY A 128 -6.85 10.93 6.17
C GLY A 128 -5.37 11.27 6.12
N TRP A 129 -4.80 11.21 4.93
CA TRP A 129 -3.48 11.77 4.64
C TRP A 129 -3.63 12.92 3.65
N CYS A 130 -2.87 13.99 3.83
CA CYS A 130 -2.87 15.11 2.89
C CYS A 130 -1.97 14.87 1.69
N SER A 131 -2.16 15.65 0.64
CA SER A 131 -1.20 15.78 -0.45
C SER A 131 -0.83 17.24 -0.63
N VAL A 132 0.47 17.48 -0.72
CA VAL A 132 1.07 18.80 -0.97
C VAL A 132 1.93 18.70 -2.21
N ASP A 133 1.91 19.72 -3.08
CA ASP A 133 2.85 19.78 -4.20
C ASP A 133 4.18 20.37 -3.69
N PRO A 134 5.30 19.61 -3.71
CA PRO A 134 6.59 20.10 -3.26
C PRO A 134 7.14 21.29 -4.04
N ASN A 135 6.55 21.64 -5.19
CA ASN A 135 6.91 22.81 -5.97
C ASN A 135 6.19 24.09 -5.51
N ASP A 136 5.16 24.00 -4.67
CA ASP A 136 4.49 25.17 -4.12
C ASP A 136 5.42 25.88 -3.13
N ALA A 137 5.51 27.21 -3.23
CA ALA A 137 6.39 28.01 -2.37
C ALA A 137 6.03 27.91 -0.88
N ASP A 138 4.76 27.66 -0.57
CA ASP A 138 4.18 27.53 0.77
C ASP A 138 3.89 26.06 1.15
N CYS A 139 4.51 25.07 0.47
CA CYS A 139 4.24 23.66 0.68
C CYS A 139 4.43 23.21 2.14
N VAL A 140 5.38 23.82 2.86
CA VAL A 140 5.64 23.52 4.28
C VAL A 140 4.50 24.03 5.16
N ASP A 141 4.01 25.24 4.90
CA ASP A 141 2.91 25.85 5.65
C ASP A 141 1.58 25.12 5.36
N GLN A 142 1.37 24.70 4.11
CA GLN A 142 0.22 23.85 3.74
C GLN A 142 0.24 22.53 4.53
N LEU A 143 1.38 21.84 4.59
CA LEU A 143 1.51 20.61 5.35
C LEU A 143 1.17 20.82 6.83
N GLU A 144 1.75 21.86 7.44
CA GLU A 144 1.50 22.19 8.84
C GLU A 144 0.02 22.49 9.10
N HIS A 145 -0.62 23.25 8.22
CA HIS A 145 -2.04 23.54 8.29
C HIS A 145 -2.90 22.27 8.20
N TYR A 146 -2.63 21.39 7.23
CA TYR A 146 -3.40 20.17 7.02
C TYR A 146 -3.28 19.20 8.20
N VAL A 147 -2.13 19.11 8.82
CA VAL A 147 -1.93 18.25 9.98
C VAL A 147 -2.56 18.86 11.24
N ASN A 148 -2.27 20.13 11.54
CA ASN A 148 -2.64 20.75 12.81
C ASN A 148 -4.11 21.22 12.83
N ASN A 149 -4.63 21.72 11.71
CA ASN A 149 -5.98 22.29 11.64
C ASN A 149 -7.01 21.34 11.06
N LEU A 150 -6.65 20.53 10.04
CA LEU A 150 -7.57 19.58 9.43
C LEU A 150 -7.45 18.17 10.03
N GLY A 151 -6.45 17.90 10.86
CA GLY A 151 -6.28 16.61 11.54
C GLY A 151 -5.82 15.46 10.63
N LEU A 152 -5.22 15.77 9.46
CA LEU A 152 -4.69 14.75 8.57
C LEU A 152 -3.39 14.16 9.14
N ARG A 153 -3.15 12.85 8.97
CA ARG A 153 -2.19 12.07 9.74
C ARG A 153 -1.01 11.54 8.93
N GLY A 154 -0.82 12.00 7.71
CA GLY A 154 0.28 11.60 6.84
C GLY A 154 0.33 12.47 5.59
N LEU A 155 1.39 12.29 4.81
CA LEU A 155 1.62 13.03 3.58
C LEU A 155 1.68 12.08 2.38
N LYS A 156 1.01 12.44 1.28
CA LYS A 156 1.12 11.79 -0.03
C LYS A 156 1.85 12.70 -1.00
N CYS A 157 2.94 12.18 -1.60
CA CYS A 157 3.68 12.83 -2.66
C CYS A 157 3.84 11.93 -3.88
N SER A 158 4.09 12.52 -5.05
CA SER A 158 4.37 11.81 -6.28
C SER A 158 5.35 12.58 -7.17
N PRO A 159 6.63 12.22 -7.18
CA PRO A 159 7.63 12.89 -8.02
C PRO A 159 7.24 12.98 -9.49
N ILE A 160 6.62 11.91 -10.03
CA ILE A 160 6.20 11.85 -11.43
C ILE A 160 5.01 12.76 -11.71
N TYR A 161 3.95 12.66 -10.89
CA TYR A 161 2.71 13.41 -11.15
C TYR A 161 2.85 14.90 -10.82
N GLN A 162 3.68 15.22 -9.84
CA GLN A 162 3.96 16.59 -9.39
C GLN A 162 5.21 17.22 -10.07
N ASN A 163 5.94 16.45 -10.90
CA ASN A 163 7.14 16.89 -11.63
C ASN A 163 8.21 17.53 -10.72
N TRP A 164 8.65 16.80 -9.72
CA TRP A 164 9.75 17.23 -8.86
C TRP A 164 10.85 16.17 -8.74
N ASP A 165 12.09 16.64 -8.58
CA ASP A 165 13.26 15.79 -8.46
C ASP A 165 13.48 15.40 -6.97
N PRO A 166 13.41 14.10 -6.63
CA PRO A 166 13.67 13.65 -5.26
C PRO A 166 15.07 13.94 -4.73
N GLN A 167 16.02 14.17 -5.64
CA GLN A 167 17.42 14.48 -5.31
C GLN A 167 17.71 15.99 -5.19
N ASP A 168 16.73 16.85 -5.55
CA ASP A 168 16.89 18.29 -5.40
C ASP A 168 16.71 18.72 -3.93
N PRO A 169 17.76 19.24 -3.26
CA PRO A 169 17.69 19.58 -1.85
C PRO A 169 16.66 20.68 -1.51
N LYS A 170 16.15 21.40 -2.51
CA LYS A 170 15.09 22.41 -2.29
C LYS A 170 13.80 21.82 -1.74
N HIS A 171 13.56 20.49 -1.94
CA HIS A 171 12.38 19.81 -1.45
C HIS A 171 12.54 19.25 -0.03
N LEU A 172 13.77 19.17 0.51
CA LEU A 172 14.04 18.65 1.85
C LEU A 172 13.27 19.35 2.98
N PRO A 173 13.02 20.68 2.94
CA PRO A 173 12.23 21.33 4.00
C PRO A 173 10.86 20.72 4.24
N LEU A 174 10.16 20.25 3.18
CA LEU A 174 8.87 19.57 3.30
C LEU A 174 8.99 18.25 4.09
N PHE A 175 10.00 17.44 3.78
CA PHE A 175 10.22 16.14 4.43
C PHE A 175 10.72 16.29 5.86
N ARG A 176 11.56 17.28 6.15
CA ARG A 176 11.96 17.64 7.52
C ARG A 176 10.76 18.12 8.35
N LYS A 177 9.83 18.84 7.75
CA LYS A 177 8.59 19.23 8.43
C LYS A 177 7.74 18.00 8.72
N ALA A 178 7.57 17.05 7.77
CA ALA A 178 6.85 15.80 8.00
C ALA A 178 7.49 15.00 9.13
N GLU A 179 8.83 14.87 9.15
CA GLU A 179 9.58 14.23 10.23
C GLU A 179 9.34 14.91 11.57
N SER A 180 9.44 16.24 11.65
CA SER A 180 9.21 17.01 12.87
C SER A 180 7.78 16.91 13.42
N LEU A 181 6.80 16.73 12.54
CA LEU A 181 5.40 16.48 12.88
C LEU A 181 5.14 15.02 13.28
N GLY A 182 6.14 14.13 13.11
CA GLY A 182 6.02 12.69 13.39
C GLY A 182 5.09 11.92 12.46
N ILE A 183 4.73 12.51 11.30
CA ILE A 183 3.80 11.89 10.36
C ILE A 183 4.53 11.06 9.30
N PRO A 184 3.97 9.92 8.87
CA PRO A 184 4.52 9.12 7.78
C PRO A 184 4.26 9.75 6.41
N VAL A 185 5.06 9.34 5.42
CA VAL A 185 4.93 9.78 4.03
C VAL A 185 4.73 8.59 3.10
N ASN A 186 3.74 8.67 2.20
CA ASN A 186 3.59 7.76 1.07
C ASN A 186 4.10 8.45 -0.20
N ILE A 187 5.12 7.88 -0.82
CA ILE A 187 5.68 8.42 -2.06
C ILE A 187 5.37 7.46 -3.21
N HIS A 188 4.65 7.97 -4.22
CA HIS A 188 4.47 7.22 -5.46
C HIS A 188 5.82 7.09 -6.17
N GLN A 189 6.24 5.85 -6.39
CA GLN A 189 7.40 5.51 -7.20
C GLN A 189 7.01 4.45 -8.23
N GLY A 190 7.80 4.36 -9.29
CA GLY A 190 7.52 3.43 -10.36
C GLY A 190 6.87 4.07 -11.59
N THR A 191 6.33 3.23 -12.44
CA THR A 191 5.79 3.67 -13.74
C THR A 191 4.52 4.50 -13.61
N SER A 192 4.30 5.33 -14.63
CA SER A 192 3.07 6.07 -14.84
C SER A 192 2.57 5.88 -16.26
N PHE A 193 1.25 5.99 -16.44
CA PHE A 193 0.63 6.06 -17.77
C PHE A 193 0.47 7.51 -18.27
N VAL A 194 0.66 8.50 -17.39
CA VAL A 194 0.49 9.91 -17.74
C VAL A 194 1.68 10.40 -18.55
N ARG A 195 1.45 10.79 -19.80
CA ARG A 195 2.53 11.17 -20.75
C ARG A 195 3.36 12.36 -20.30
N LYS A 196 2.78 13.31 -19.56
CA LYS A 196 3.49 14.45 -18.98
C LYS A 196 4.41 14.06 -17.82
N GLY A 197 4.11 12.95 -17.13
CA GLY A 197 4.86 12.51 -15.94
C GLY A 197 6.28 12.04 -16.30
N PRO A 198 7.34 12.72 -15.82
CA PRO A 198 8.71 12.41 -16.21
C PRO A 198 9.23 11.15 -15.52
N LEU A 199 9.38 10.05 -16.27
CA LEU A 199 9.88 8.76 -15.75
C LEU A 199 11.28 8.84 -15.12
N LYS A 200 12.05 9.87 -15.40
CA LYS A 200 13.37 10.08 -14.75
C LYS A 200 13.28 10.19 -13.23
N TYR A 201 12.12 10.51 -12.67
CA TYR A 201 11.87 10.61 -11.22
C TYR A 201 11.21 9.35 -10.63
N ALA A 202 11.10 8.28 -11.40
CA ALA A 202 10.33 7.09 -11.06
C ALA A 202 11.09 6.04 -10.25
N ASN A 203 12.43 6.03 -10.33
CA ASN A 203 13.24 5.00 -9.69
C ASN A 203 13.31 5.26 -8.16
N PRO A 204 12.92 4.27 -7.32
CA PRO A 204 12.90 4.41 -5.87
C PRO A 204 14.25 4.79 -5.25
N ILE A 205 15.37 4.42 -5.88
CA ILE A 205 16.70 4.74 -5.36
C ILE A 205 16.93 6.25 -5.18
N GLN A 206 16.21 7.09 -5.92
CA GLN A 206 16.30 8.55 -5.81
C GLN A 206 15.77 9.10 -4.48
N LEU A 207 15.03 8.29 -3.72
CA LEU A 207 14.57 8.68 -2.38
C LEU A 207 15.65 8.56 -1.31
N GLU A 208 16.85 8.06 -1.67
CA GLU A 208 17.92 7.87 -0.72
C GLU A 208 18.38 9.19 -0.06
N ASP A 209 18.46 10.27 -0.82
CA ASP A 209 18.86 11.57 -0.29
C ASP A 209 17.86 12.08 0.77
N ILE A 210 16.57 11.84 0.58
CA ILE A 210 15.54 12.16 1.57
C ILE A 210 15.71 11.27 2.81
N ALA A 211 15.91 9.97 2.63
CA ALA A 211 16.09 9.03 3.74
C ALA A 211 17.35 9.31 4.58
N VAL A 212 18.42 9.79 3.95
CA VAL A 212 19.66 10.21 4.64
C VAL A 212 19.45 11.54 5.39
N ALA A 213 18.75 12.49 4.77
CA ALA A 213 18.50 13.80 5.36
C ALA A 213 17.44 13.82 6.47
N CYS A 214 16.55 12.82 6.47
CA CYS A 214 15.43 12.66 7.41
C CYS A 214 15.40 11.19 7.92
N PRO A 215 16.35 10.79 8.77
CA PRO A 215 16.53 9.38 9.16
C PRO A 215 15.39 8.82 10.02
N ASP A 216 14.64 9.65 10.72
CA ASP A 216 13.51 9.24 11.55
C ASP A 216 12.16 9.29 10.78
N LEU A 217 12.17 9.81 9.57
CA LEU A 217 10.97 9.88 8.73
C LEU A 217 10.55 8.49 8.25
N ARG A 218 9.33 8.10 8.58
CA ARG A 218 8.73 6.86 8.05
C ARG A 218 8.22 7.09 6.64
N ILE A 219 8.78 6.35 5.67
CA ILE A 219 8.39 6.45 4.27
C ILE A 219 7.89 5.10 3.77
N VAL A 220 6.72 5.08 3.12
CA VAL A 220 6.25 3.94 2.34
C VAL A 220 6.35 4.24 0.85
N ILE A 221 7.08 3.40 0.13
CA ILE A 221 7.24 3.46 -1.31
C ILE A 221 6.05 2.73 -1.95
N ALA A 222 5.22 3.44 -2.70
CA ALA A 222 4.08 2.84 -3.35
C ALA A 222 4.50 1.86 -4.45
N HIS A 223 3.72 0.76 -4.60
CA HIS A 223 3.85 -0.21 -5.69
C HIS A 223 5.22 -0.90 -5.76
N MET A 224 5.98 -0.94 -4.64
CA MET A 224 7.38 -1.35 -4.63
C MET A 224 8.22 -0.66 -5.73
N GLY A 225 7.81 0.53 -6.17
CA GLY A 225 8.49 1.26 -7.25
C GLY A 225 8.47 0.56 -8.60
N HIS A 226 7.46 -0.27 -8.90
CA HIS A 226 7.36 -1.04 -10.15
C HIS A 226 7.66 -0.20 -11.40
N PRO A 227 8.55 -0.63 -12.32
CA PRO A 227 9.22 -1.93 -12.44
C PRO A 227 10.63 -2.02 -11.81
N TRP A 228 10.99 -1.15 -10.86
CA TRP A 228 12.29 -1.09 -10.17
C TRP A 228 12.19 -1.73 -8.76
N GLU A 229 11.54 -2.89 -8.65
CA GLU A 229 11.30 -3.57 -7.38
C GLU A 229 12.61 -3.97 -6.68
N THR A 230 13.65 -4.31 -7.44
CA THR A 230 14.97 -4.66 -6.89
C THR A 230 15.63 -3.46 -6.21
N GLU A 231 15.61 -2.30 -6.85
CA GLU A 231 16.12 -1.05 -6.29
C GLU A 231 15.34 -0.63 -5.04
N CYS A 232 14.02 -0.82 -5.07
CA CYS A 232 13.16 -0.60 -3.90
C CYS A 232 13.57 -1.50 -2.72
N VAL A 233 13.78 -2.80 -2.97
CA VAL A 233 14.20 -3.78 -1.97
C VAL A 233 15.56 -3.40 -1.36
N VAL A 234 16.52 -3.02 -2.19
CA VAL A 234 17.86 -2.58 -1.73
C VAL A 234 17.75 -1.33 -0.86
N LEU A 235 16.92 -0.37 -1.25
CA LEU A 235 16.73 0.87 -0.53
C LEU A 235 16.05 0.65 0.84
N ILE A 236 14.95 -0.10 0.90
CA ILE A 236 14.26 -0.39 2.17
C ILE A 236 15.11 -1.26 3.10
N ARG A 237 16.01 -2.11 2.57
CA ARG A 237 16.97 -2.85 3.37
C ARG A 237 17.96 -1.93 4.07
N LYS A 238 18.46 -0.93 3.37
CA LYS A 238 19.49 -0.01 3.88
C LYS A 238 18.94 0.93 4.96
N HIS A 239 17.70 1.41 4.80
CA HIS A 239 17.10 2.42 5.66
C HIS A 239 16.01 1.82 6.56
N PRO A 240 16.14 1.91 7.91
CA PRO A 240 15.25 1.22 8.84
C PRO A 240 13.80 1.69 8.74
N ASN A 241 13.55 2.97 8.46
CA ASN A 241 12.23 3.59 8.43
C ASN A 241 11.59 3.65 7.03
N LEU A 242 12.21 3.00 6.03
CA LEU A 242 11.63 2.84 4.71
C LEU A 242 10.91 1.50 4.57
N TYR A 243 9.70 1.54 4.03
CA TYR A 243 8.80 0.43 3.76
C TYR A 243 8.33 0.49 2.31
N ALA A 244 7.65 -0.56 1.83
CA ALA A 244 7.01 -0.54 0.53
C ALA A 244 5.63 -1.18 0.60
N ASN A 245 4.66 -0.66 -0.15
CA ASN A 245 3.38 -1.35 -0.30
C ASN A 245 3.33 -2.16 -1.59
N ILE A 246 2.52 -3.23 -1.55
CA ILE A 246 2.44 -4.23 -2.61
C ILE A 246 1.34 -3.94 -3.63
N SER A 247 0.73 -2.77 -3.56
CA SER A 247 -0.35 -2.40 -4.48
C SER A 247 0.12 -2.47 -5.94
N ALA A 248 -0.81 -2.70 -6.85
CA ALA A 248 -0.56 -2.80 -8.28
C ALA A 248 0.35 -3.96 -8.75
N LEU A 249 0.81 -4.87 -7.88
CA LEU A 249 1.60 -6.03 -8.30
C LEU A 249 0.73 -7.25 -8.65
N HIS A 250 -0.41 -7.45 -7.98
CA HIS A 250 -1.26 -8.65 -8.08
C HIS A 250 -1.68 -9.03 -9.52
N TYR A 251 -1.72 -8.09 -10.43
CA TYR A 251 -2.04 -8.31 -11.84
C TYR A 251 -0.82 -8.42 -12.77
N ARG A 252 0.38 -8.56 -12.18
CA ARG A 252 1.65 -8.75 -12.89
C ARG A 252 2.35 -10.00 -12.35
N PRO A 253 1.84 -11.22 -12.68
CA PRO A 253 2.22 -12.45 -11.96
C PRO A 253 3.73 -12.68 -11.87
N LEU A 254 4.46 -12.50 -12.98
CA LEU A 254 5.91 -12.69 -13.00
C LEU A 254 6.63 -11.65 -12.13
N ARG A 255 6.28 -10.38 -12.26
CA ARG A 255 6.89 -9.30 -11.46
C ARG A 255 6.57 -9.43 -10.00
N HIS A 256 5.33 -9.77 -9.67
CA HIS A 256 4.88 -10.02 -8.31
C HIS A 256 5.70 -11.12 -7.64
N TYR A 257 5.83 -12.27 -8.29
CA TYR A 257 6.65 -13.37 -7.79
C TYR A 257 8.12 -12.95 -7.62
N GLN A 258 8.72 -12.32 -8.63
CA GLN A 258 10.11 -11.87 -8.58
C GLN A 258 10.34 -10.85 -7.47
N ALA A 259 9.44 -9.88 -7.27
CA ALA A 259 9.54 -8.87 -6.23
C ALA A 259 9.56 -9.50 -4.82
N PHE A 260 8.66 -10.48 -4.59
CA PHE A 260 8.60 -11.18 -3.31
C PHE A 260 9.82 -12.07 -3.08
N MET A 261 10.28 -12.77 -4.12
CA MET A 261 11.54 -13.53 -4.03
C MET A 261 12.72 -12.63 -3.68
N THR A 262 12.85 -11.49 -4.36
CA THR A 262 13.93 -10.53 -4.05
C THR A 262 13.82 -10.03 -2.60
N ALA A 263 12.61 -9.70 -2.12
CA ALA A 263 12.43 -9.28 -0.73
C ALA A 263 12.86 -10.35 0.28
N MET A 264 12.56 -11.64 0.02
CA MET A 264 13.00 -12.77 0.83
C MET A 264 14.53 -12.95 0.80
N GLU A 265 15.14 -12.88 -0.39
CA GLU A 265 16.61 -13.01 -0.54
C GLU A 265 17.37 -11.91 0.23
N TYR A 266 16.77 -10.73 0.36
CA TYR A 266 17.34 -9.61 1.11
C TYR A 266 16.84 -9.53 2.58
N GLY A 267 15.91 -10.40 3.01
CA GLY A 267 15.39 -10.46 4.38
C GLY A 267 14.56 -9.24 4.78
N VAL A 268 13.82 -8.66 3.85
CA VAL A 268 13.01 -7.44 4.06
C VAL A 268 11.52 -7.62 3.82
N GLU A 269 11.04 -8.85 3.72
CA GLU A 269 9.63 -9.18 3.54
C GLU A 269 8.74 -8.58 4.64
N HIS A 270 9.29 -8.42 5.83
CA HIS A 270 8.63 -7.78 6.98
C HIS A 270 8.42 -6.26 6.81
N LYS A 271 8.98 -5.65 5.77
CA LYS A 271 8.80 -4.24 5.38
C LYS A 271 7.83 -4.04 4.22
N LEU A 272 7.28 -5.14 3.70
CA LEU A 272 6.21 -5.08 2.71
C LEU A 272 4.87 -4.99 3.42
N ILE A 273 4.02 -4.03 3.05
CA ILE A 273 2.72 -3.80 3.66
C ILE A 273 1.60 -3.80 2.62
N PHE A 274 0.40 -4.14 3.08
CA PHE A 274 -0.78 -4.18 2.24
C PHE A 274 -1.26 -2.78 1.83
N GLY A 275 -1.75 -2.67 0.59
CA GLY A 275 -2.46 -1.52 0.05
C GLY A 275 -3.18 -1.92 -1.24
N SER A 276 -4.41 -1.44 -1.45
CA SER A 276 -5.20 -1.79 -2.63
C SER A 276 -4.92 -0.91 -3.83
N ASP A 277 -4.57 0.35 -3.62
CA ASP A 277 -4.54 1.40 -4.63
C ASP A 277 -5.93 1.64 -5.25
N PHE A 278 -6.99 1.54 -4.42
CA PHE A 278 -8.34 1.87 -4.90
C PHE A 278 -8.37 3.30 -5.48
N PRO A 279 -8.97 3.52 -6.66
CA PRO A 279 -9.89 2.69 -7.41
C PRO A 279 -9.24 1.74 -8.43
N SER A 280 -7.91 1.58 -8.45
CA SER A 280 -7.24 0.65 -9.37
C SER A 280 -7.60 -0.80 -9.09
N ALA A 281 -7.84 -1.16 -7.83
CA ALA A 281 -8.36 -2.45 -7.39
C ALA A 281 -9.04 -2.32 -6.01
N THR A 282 -9.90 -3.27 -5.66
CA THR A 282 -10.44 -3.39 -4.30
C THR A 282 -9.50 -4.20 -3.41
N PRO A 283 -9.57 -4.06 -2.07
CA PRO A 283 -8.82 -4.92 -1.14
C PRO A 283 -9.01 -6.41 -1.43
N ALA A 284 -10.25 -6.85 -1.66
CA ALA A 284 -10.55 -8.24 -1.98
C ALA A 284 -9.85 -8.74 -3.25
N GLN A 285 -9.78 -7.92 -4.31
CA GLN A 285 -9.07 -8.27 -5.55
C GLN A 285 -7.57 -8.40 -5.31
N VAL A 286 -6.98 -7.48 -4.54
CA VAL A 286 -5.54 -7.54 -4.21
C VAL A 286 -5.23 -8.77 -3.37
N ILE A 287 -6.01 -9.06 -2.33
CA ILE A 287 -5.84 -10.26 -1.48
C ILE A 287 -5.92 -11.53 -2.32
N ALA A 288 -6.95 -11.64 -3.17
CA ALA A 288 -7.09 -12.80 -4.06
C ALA A 288 -5.86 -12.96 -4.99
N GLY A 289 -5.30 -11.85 -5.46
CA GLY A 289 -4.08 -11.85 -6.27
C GLY A 289 -2.83 -12.26 -5.48
N GLN A 290 -2.72 -11.87 -4.19
CA GLN A 290 -1.61 -12.30 -3.32
C GLN A 290 -1.58 -13.83 -3.19
N HIS A 291 -2.72 -14.46 -2.94
CA HIS A 291 -2.82 -15.93 -2.82
C HIS A 291 -2.51 -16.68 -4.12
N LYS A 292 -2.53 -15.99 -5.27
CA LYS A 292 -2.18 -16.56 -6.58
C LYS A 292 -0.70 -16.36 -6.96
N VAL A 293 0.13 -15.75 -6.12
CA VAL A 293 1.53 -15.41 -6.46
C VAL A 293 2.35 -16.63 -6.89
N ASN A 294 2.07 -17.79 -6.33
CA ASN A 294 2.76 -19.05 -6.65
C ASN A 294 2.20 -19.76 -7.90
N ASP A 295 1.11 -19.29 -8.51
CA ASP A 295 0.53 -19.94 -9.69
C ASP A 295 1.47 -19.89 -10.90
N ILE A 296 2.26 -18.84 -11.04
CA ILE A 296 3.23 -18.65 -12.13
C ILE A 296 4.32 -19.72 -12.16
N ILE A 297 4.63 -20.32 -11.01
CA ILE A 297 5.70 -21.32 -10.87
C ILE A 297 5.15 -22.75 -10.81
N ARG A 298 3.86 -22.96 -11.01
CA ARG A 298 3.24 -24.29 -10.95
C ARG A 298 3.90 -25.26 -11.94
N GLY A 299 4.33 -26.41 -11.45
CA GLY A 299 5.05 -27.43 -12.23
C GLY A 299 6.54 -27.14 -12.45
N THR A 300 7.10 -26.14 -11.78
CA THR A 300 8.56 -25.85 -11.80
C THR A 300 9.21 -26.23 -10.47
N ASN A 301 10.56 -26.13 -10.42
CA ASN A 301 11.35 -26.29 -9.20
C ASN A 301 11.71 -24.95 -8.53
N PHE A 302 11.08 -23.86 -8.93
CA PHE A 302 11.30 -22.56 -8.28
C PHE A 302 10.76 -22.59 -6.83
N PRO A 303 11.41 -21.86 -5.90
CA PRO A 303 10.99 -21.80 -4.52
C PRO A 303 9.62 -21.10 -4.40
N LYS A 304 8.79 -21.57 -3.49
CA LYS A 304 7.48 -20.95 -3.22
C LYS A 304 7.62 -19.77 -2.28
N ILE A 305 6.82 -18.74 -2.52
CA ILE A 305 6.54 -17.71 -1.52
C ILE A 305 5.73 -18.36 -0.38
N PRO A 306 6.19 -18.28 0.89
CA PRO A 306 5.49 -18.87 2.03
C PRO A 306 4.12 -18.21 2.27
N ASP A 307 3.12 -19.01 2.64
CA ASP A 307 1.78 -18.49 2.99
C ASP A 307 1.85 -17.55 4.21
N GLU A 308 2.75 -17.83 5.16
CA GLU A 308 3.01 -16.96 6.30
C GLU A 308 3.50 -15.56 5.87
N MET A 309 4.38 -15.47 4.88
CA MET A 309 4.81 -14.18 4.33
C MET A 309 3.63 -13.41 3.74
N ILE A 310 2.77 -14.09 2.98
CA ILE A 310 1.57 -13.48 2.39
C ILE A 310 0.64 -12.98 3.49
N HIS A 311 0.40 -13.80 4.51
CA HIS A 311 -0.39 -13.44 5.68
C HIS A 311 0.17 -12.19 6.38
N ASN A 312 1.47 -12.19 6.67
CA ASN A 312 2.13 -11.09 7.37
C ASN A 312 2.08 -9.79 6.58
N ILE A 313 2.22 -9.83 5.25
CA ILE A 313 2.09 -8.64 4.39
C ILE A 313 0.68 -8.07 4.47
N ILE A 314 -0.35 -8.92 4.49
CA ILE A 314 -1.75 -8.49 4.49
C ILE A 314 -2.17 -7.95 5.86
N TYR A 315 -1.77 -8.63 6.97
CA TYR A 315 -2.38 -8.40 8.27
C TYR A 315 -1.44 -7.90 9.37
N GLU A 316 -0.11 -8.13 9.25
CA GLU A 316 0.78 -7.93 10.40
C GLU A 316 1.82 -6.83 10.19
N ASN A 317 2.43 -6.74 9.00
CA ASN A 317 3.60 -5.89 8.77
C ASN A 317 3.31 -4.40 8.92
N TRP A 318 2.07 -3.95 8.66
CA TRP A 318 1.66 -2.56 8.83
C TRP A 318 1.88 -2.04 10.26
N LYS A 319 1.82 -2.90 11.27
CA LYS A 319 2.05 -2.55 12.69
C LYS A 319 3.44 -1.96 12.95
N ARG A 320 4.42 -2.35 12.14
CA ARG A 320 5.79 -1.79 12.23
C ARG A 320 5.89 -0.40 11.61
N PHE A 321 5.11 -0.16 10.56
CA PHE A 321 5.08 1.13 9.86
C PHE A 321 4.19 2.16 10.58
N LEU A 322 3.08 1.71 11.15
CA LEU A 322 2.05 2.52 11.80
C LEU A 322 1.78 2.03 13.24
N PRO A 323 2.79 2.03 14.13
CA PRO A 323 2.66 1.49 15.48
C PRO A 323 1.61 2.22 16.33
N GLU A 324 1.25 3.45 15.98
CA GLU A 324 0.20 4.24 16.62
C GLU A 324 -1.21 3.70 16.44
N TYR A 325 -1.40 2.74 15.53
CA TYR A 325 -2.68 2.05 15.29
C TYR A 325 -2.63 0.55 15.61
N ALA A 326 -1.50 0.04 16.13
CA ALA A 326 -1.29 -1.36 16.47
C ALA A 326 -1.97 -1.79 17.80
#